data_30c4a36e31460750322156b6a91b82e5
#
_entry.id   30c4a36e31460750322156b6a91b82e5
#
_cell.length_a   1.000
_cell.length_b   1.000
_cell.length_c   1.000
_cell.angle_alpha   90.00
_cell.angle_beta   90.00
_cell.angle_gamma   90.00
#
_symmetry.space_group_name_H-M   'P 1'
#
loop_
_entity.id
_entity.type
_entity.pdbx_description
1 polymer ?
#
loop_
_entity_poly.entity_id
_entity_poly.type
_entity_poly.pdbx_seq_one_letter_code
_entity_poly.pdbx_strand_id
1 'polypeptide(L)'
;RHHHALCDGEATECEAGTQKIHRIGAQNMELKEYRFDEVTINFDKKRVPLSGAQREKRQGKYRYYGAQGVIDHIDDYIFDGTYLLIAEDGENLKSKKQNIAQVVEGQFWVNNHAHIVQGNELCDTRYLCYLLNSMDLSGYVTGSAQPKLSQANLNAVTLLLPPISIQKKIVEYLYMFDKKIAVNQQINDNLAA
;
A
#
# COMPACT_ATOMS: atom_id res chain seq x y z
N ARG A 1 66.21 24.77 15.99
CA ARG A 1 65.73 25.66 14.90
C ARG A 1 65.18 24.73 13.82
N HIS A 2 63.89 24.50 13.72
CA HIS A 2 63.21 24.35 12.50
C HIS A 2 61.68 24.41 12.79
N HIS A 3 61.04 25.27 12.05
CA HIS A 3 59.60 25.49 12.03
C HIS A 3 58.83 24.22 11.56
N HIS A 4 57.71 23.94 12.21
CA HIS A 4 56.64 23.20 11.57
C HIS A 4 55.35 24.01 11.72
N ALA A 5 55.00 24.65 10.62
CA ALA A 5 53.64 25.08 10.34
C ALA A 5 53.03 23.99 9.47
N LEU A 6 51.94 23.40 9.87
CA LEU A 6 51.10 22.55 8.98
C LEU A 6 49.65 22.52 9.45
N CYS A 7 48.83 23.04 8.58
CA CYS A 7 47.53 22.51 8.17
C CYS A 7 46.38 22.48 9.18
N ASP A 8 45.82 23.66 9.42
CA ASP A 8 44.41 23.80 9.86
C ASP A 8 43.60 24.28 8.65
N GLY A 9 43.07 23.38 7.86
CA GLY A 9 42.32 23.78 6.66
C GLY A 9 41.24 22.81 6.15
N GLU A 10 41.16 21.56 6.62
CA GLU A 10 40.24 20.55 6.04
C GLU A 10 39.10 20.06 6.94
N ALA A 11 39.03 20.50 8.20
CA ALA A 11 37.97 20.04 9.13
C ALA A 11 36.65 20.82 9.02
N THR A 12 36.64 22.01 8.44
CA THR A 12 35.48 22.93 8.48
C THR A 12 34.44 22.68 7.37
N GLU A 13 34.82 22.08 6.25
CA GLU A 13 33.87 21.82 5.15
C GLU A 13 33.02 20.54 5.35
N CYS A 14 33.56 19.56 6.06
CA CYS A 14 32.82 18.30 6.34
C CYS A 14 31.73 18.51 7.40
N GLU A 15 31.98 19.33 8.42
CA GLU A 15 30.98 19.64 9.45
C GLU A 15 29.84 20.52 8.94
N ALA A 16 30.11 21.45 8.01
CA ALA A 16 29.09 22.29 7.39
C ALA A 16 28.16 21.48 6.45
N GLY A 17 28.69 20.45 5.78
CA GLY A 17 27.93 19.53 4.95
C GLY A 17 26.97 18.66 5.78
N THR A 18 27.43 18.11 6.89
CA THR A 18 26.65 17.26 7.78
C THR A 18 25.53 18.02 8.50
N GLN A 19 25.81 19.28 8.92
CA GLN A 19 24.76 20.13 9.51
C GLN A 19 23.71 20.59 8.50
N LYS A 20 24.06 20.75 7.22
CA LYS A 20 23.12 21.11 6.16
C LYS A 20 22.19 19.97 5.80
N ILE A 21 22.68 18.73 5.81
CA ILE A 21 21.87 17.52 5.61
C ILE A 21 20.90 17.31 6.78
N HIS A 22 21.32 17.55 8.02
CA HIS A 22 20.44 17.47 9.21
C HIS A 22 19.34 18.54 9.21
N ARG A 23 19.58 19.73 8.66
CA ARG A 23 18.56 20.80 8.56
C ARG A 23 17.52 20.58 7.46
N ILE A 24 17.83 19.81 6.42
CA ILE A 24 16.86 19.50 5.34
C ILE A 24 15.85 18.42 5.79
N GLY A 25 16.20 17.60 6.80
CA GLY A 25 15.32 16.52 7.31
C GLY A 25 14.37 16.91 8.45
N ALA A 26 14.48 18.10 9.03
CA ALA A 26 13.70 18.53 10.20
C ALA A 26 12.70 19.66 9.88
N GLN A 27 12.04 19.62 8.73
CA GLN A 27 10.75 20.27 8.64
C GLN A 27 9.81 19.44 9.52
N ASN A 28 9.23 20.05 10.57
CA ASN A 28 8.23 19.45 11.43
C ASN A 28 7.17 18.78 10.56
N MET A 29 7.27 17.46 10.41
CA MET A 29 6.29 16.67 9.68
C MET A 29 5.11 16.49 10.64
N GLU A 30 4.18 17.44 10.58
CA GLU A 30 2.97 17.40 11.39
C GLU A 30 2.11 16.22 10.93
N LEU A 31 2.07 15.16 11.75
CA LEU A 31 1.15 14.05 11.55
C LEU A 31 -0.20 14.41 12.16
N LYS A 32 -1.26 14.16 11.40
CA LYS A 32 -2.65 14.32 11.88
C LYS A 32 -3.32 12.97 11.97
N GLU A 33 -4.11 12.82 13.02
CA GLU A 33 -4.90 11.62 13.25
C GLU A 33 -6.24 11.71 12.51
N TYR A 34 -6.59 10.61 11.82
CA TYR A 34 -7.84 10.45 11.11
C TYR A 34 -8.36 9.03 11.30
N ARG A 35 -9.68 8.87 11.23
CA ARG A 35 -10.27 7.56 11.04
C ARG A 35 -10.18 7.16 9.57
N PHE A 36 -10.15 5.86 9.31
CA PHE A 36 -10.08 5.32 7.96
C PHE A 36 -11.21 5.83 7.05
N ASP A 37 -12.46 5.89 7.57
CA ASP A 37 -13.63 6.35 6.82
C ASP A 37 -13.63 7.86 6.53
N GLU A 38 -12.85 8.66 7.26
CA GLU A 38 -12.71 10.10 7.00
C GLU A 38 -11.78 10.40 5.79
N VAL A 39 -10.90 9.47 5.45
CA VAL A 39 -9.86 9.65 4.42
C VAL A 39 -10.03 8.75 3.22
N THR A 40 -11.12 7.97 3.16
CA THR A 40 -11.39 7.02 2.08
C THR A 40 -12.80 7.14 1.53
N ILE A 41 -12.96 6.72 0.28
CA ILE A 41 -14.25 6.52 -0.40
C ILE A 41 -14.43 5.02 -0.57
N ASN A 42 -15.50 4.47 0.01
CA ASN A 42 -15.79 3.05 -0.03
C ASN A 42 -16.71 2.67 -1.20
N PHE A 43 -16.38 1.61 -1.91
CA PHE A 43 -17.09 1.09 -3.07
C PHE A 43 -17.67 -0.32 -2.86
N ASP A 44 -17.66 -0.85 -1.65
CA ASP A 44 -18.12 -2.23 -1.34
C ASP A 44 -19.52 -2.54 -1.86
N LYS A 45 -20.41 -1.53 -1.87
CA LYS A 45 -21.77 -1.67 -2.38
C LYS A 45 -21.86 -1.98 -3.89
N LYS A 46 -20.77 -1.71 -4.63
CA LYS A 46 -20.69 -2.01 -6.08
C LYS A 46 -20.19 -3.42 -6.37
N ARG A 47 -19.75 -4.16 -5.36
CA ARG A 47 -19.25 -5.54 -5.54
C ARG A 47 -20.38 -6.45 -5.96
N VAL A 48 -20.11 -7.34 -6.92
CA VAL A 48 -21.02 -8.38 -7.36
C VAL A 48 -20.29 -9.71 -7.31
N PRO A 49 -20.46 -10.51 -6.24
CA PRO A 49 -19.78 -11.79 -6.12
C PRO A 49 -20.37 -12.78 -7.16
N LEU A 50 -19.48 -13.52 -7.83
CA LEU A 50 -19.84 -14.58 -8.75
C LEU A 50 -19.41 -15.94 -8.17
N SER A 51 -20.31 -16.92 -8.21
CA SER A 51 -19.98 -18.30 -7.86
C SER A 51 -18.98 -18.91 -8.88
N GLY A 52 -18.31 -20.01 -8.53
CA GLY A 52 -17.45 -20.75 -9.47
C GLY A 52 -18.16 -21.10 -10.77
N ALA A 53 -19.35 -21.68 -10.68
CA ALA A 53 -20.15 -22.05 -11.87
C ALA A 53 -20.59 -20.85 -12.74
N GLN A 54 -20.74 -19.67 -12.14
CA GLN A 54 -21.00 -18.44 -12.91
C GLN A 54 -19.74 -17.96 -13.63
N ARG A 55 -18.56 -17.99 -12.96
CA ARG A 55 -17.28 -17.61 -13.57
C ARG A 55 -16.87 -18.55 -14.71
N GLU A 56 -17.07 -19.86 -14.54
CA GLU A 56 -16.81 -20.85 -15.61
C GLU A 56 -17.55 -20.54 -16.91
N LYS A 57 -18.77 -19.97 -16.82
CA LYS A 57 -19.58 -19.56 -17.99
C LYS A 57 -19.20 -18.17 -18.54
N ARG A 58 -18.35 -17.45 -17.85
CA ARG A 58 -17.99 -16.06 -18.12
C ARG A 58 -16.49 -15.86 -18.26
N GLN A 59 -15.78 -16.86 -18.77
CA GLN A 59 -14.32 -16.77 -18.95
C GLN A 59 -13.93 -15.66 -19.95
N GLY A 60 -12.90 -14.90 -19.64
CA GLY A 60 -12.48 -13.76 -20.45
C GLY A 60 -11.14 -13.17 -20.03
N LYS A 61 -10.92 -11.88 -20.29
CA LYS A 61 -9.63 -11.21 -20.11
C LYS A 61 -9.50 -10.38 -18.83
N TYR A 62 -10.62 -10.05 -18.18
CA TYR A 62 -10.62 -9.15 -17.03
C TYR A 62 -10.35 -9.92 -15.75
N ARG A 63 -9.42 -9.41 -14.94
CA ARG A 63 -9.02 -10.03 -13.67
C ARG A 63 -10.18 -10.00 -12.68
N TYR A 64 -10.46 -11.14 -12.08
CA TYR A 64 -11.44 -11.28 -10.99
C TYR A 64 -10.70 -11.49 -9.69
N TYR A 65 -10.84 -10.53 -8.75
CA TYR A 65 -10.11 -10.50 -7.50
C TYR A 65 -10.90 -11.11 -6.34
N GLY A 66 -10.18 -11.87 -5.51
CA GLY A 66 -10.58 -12.30 -4.17
C GLY A 66 -9.82 -11.56 -3.08
N ALA A 67 -9.84 -12.09 -1.85
CA ALA A 67 -9.16 -11.51 -0.69
C ALA A 67 -7.63 -11.35 -0.88
N GLN A 68 -7.00 -12.27 -1.60
CA GLN A 68 -5.53 -12.37 -1.68
C GLN A 68 -4.99 -12.23 -3.11
N GLY A 69 -5.76 -11.63 -4.02
CA GLY A 69 -5.33 -11.41 -5.38
C GLY A 69 -6.27 -11.96 -6.44
N VAL A 70 -5.75 -12.15 -7.66
CA VAL A 70 -6.51 -12.66 -8.81
C VAL A 70 -6.82 -14.15 -8.60
N ILE A 71 -8.10 -14.49 -8.64
CA ILE A 71 -8.58 -15.88 -8.51
C ILE A 71 -9.18 -16.42 -9.80
N ASP A 72 -9.48 -15.55 -10.78
CA ASP A 72 -10.06 -15.93 -12.07
C ASP A 72 -9.90 -14.80 -13.11
N HIS A 73 -10.31 -15.08 -14.36
CA HIS A 73 -10.46 -14.10 -15.43
C HIS A 73 -11.83 -14.23 -16.06
N ILE A 74 -12.57 -13.12 -16.20
CA ILE A 74 -13.94 -13.10 -16.71
C ILE A 74 -14.12 -12.16 -17.90
N ASP A 75 -15.28 -12.24 -18.53
CA ASP A 75 -15.62 -11.56 -19.78
C ASP A 75 -15.96 -10.07 -19.64
N ASP A 76 -16.12 -9.57 -18.39
CA ASP A 76 -16.58 -8.21 -18.12
C ASP A 76 -15.87 -7.61 -16.88
N TYR A 77 -16.07 -6.33 -16.61
CA TYR A 77 -15.53 -5.61 -15.46
C TYR A 77 -16.59 -4.70 -14.82
N ILE A 78 -16.44 -4.38 -13.55
CA ILE A 78 -17.30 -3.43 -12.82
C ILE A 78 -16.52 -2.24 -12.28
N PHE A 79 -15.20 -2.30 -12.29
CA PHE A 79 -14.32 -1.21 -11.87
C PHE A 79 -13.35 -0.88 -13.00
N ASP A 80 -13.10 0.43 -13.18
CA ASP A 80 -12.09 0.97 -14.08
C ASP A 80 -11.40 2.15 -13.39
N GLY A 81 -10.09 2.08 -13.25
CA GLY A 81 -9.29 3.10 -12.54
C GLY A 81 -8.32 2.50 -11.53
N THR A 82 -7.87 3.32 -10.57
CA THR A 82 -6.94 2.93 -9.50
C THR A 82 -7.70 2.79 -8.19
N TYR A 83 -7.67 1.59 -7.60
CA TYR A 83 -8.35 1.27 -6.34
C TYR A 83 -7.42 0.52 -5.41
N LEU A 84 -7.73 0.58 -4.12
CA LEU A 84 -7.11 -0.24 -3.09
C LEU A 84 -8.07 -1.38 -2.71
N LEU A 85 -7.61 -2.62 -2.88
CA LEU A 85 -8.28 -3.79 -2.35
C LEU A 85 -7.65 -4.16 -1.01
N ILE A 86 -8.48 -4.43 -0.01
CA ILE A 86 -8.06 -4.80 1.35
C ILE A 86 -8.77 -6.10 1.70
N ALA A 87 -8.02 -7.12 2.12
CA ALA A 87 -8.59 -8.41 2.51
C ALA A 87 -9.65 -8.23 3.60
N GLU A 88 -10.88 -8.72 3.35
CA GLU A 88 -11.96 -8.72 4.33
C GLU A 88 -11.86 -9.93 5.27
N ASP A 89 -11.34 -11.06 4.77
CA ASP A 89 -11.18 -12.31 5.51
C ASP A 89 -9.91 -13.07 5.13
N GLY A 90 -9.56 -14.05 5.94
CA GLY A 90 -8.43 -14.94 5.69
C GLY A 90 -7.34 -14.89 6.76
N GLU A 91 -6.56 -15.98 6.81
CA GLU A 91 -5.48 -16.16 7.79
C GLU A 91 -4.42 -15.08 7.72
N ASN A 92 -4.24 -14.46 6.56
CA ASN A 92 -3.24 -13.42 6.32
C ASN A 92 -3.47 -12.17 7.19
N LEU A 93 -4.71 -11.91 7.59
CA LEU A 93 -5.05 -10.81 8.53
C LEU A 93 -4.35 -10.96 9.90
N LYS A 94 -3.99 -12.19 10.29
CA LYS A 94 -3.25 -12.50 11.53
C LYS A 94 -1.80 -12.86 11.28
N SER A 95 -1.53 -13.70 10.29
CA SER A 95 -0.19 -14.23 10.04
C SER A 95 0.78 -13.21 9.46
N LYS A 96 0.27 -12.17 8.78
CA LYS A 96 1.05 -11.13 8.07
C LYS A 96 2.12 -11.69 7.11
N LYS A 97 1.96 -12.93 6.65
CA LYS A 97 2.90 -13.57 5.69
C LYS A 97 2.87 -12.93 4.32
N GLN A 98 1.77 -12.28 3.99
CA GLN A 98 1.55 -11.55 2.74
C GLN A 98 0.87 -10.21 3.04
N ASN A 99 0.95 -9.29 2.12
CA ASN A 99 0.26 -8.01 2.19
C ASN A 99 -1.27 -8.21 2.28
N ILE A 100 -1.92 -7.45 3.16
CA ILE A 100 -3.38 -7.45 3.31
C ILE A 100 -4.06 -6.47 2.36
N ALA A 101 -3.30 -5.52 1.82
CA ALA A 101 -3.78 -4.47 0.93
C ALA A 101 -2.95 -4.46 -0.36
N GLN A 102 -3.60 -4.25 -1.50
CA GLN A 102 -2.97 -4.16 -2.82
C GLN A 102 -3.64 -3.09 -3.68
N VAL A 103 -2.83 -2.30 -4.39
CA VAL A 103 -3.34 -1.37 -5.41
C VAL A 103 -3.62 -2.13 -6.69
N VAL A 104 -4.81 -1.93 -7.24
CA VAL A 104 -5.25 -2.51 -8.53
C VAL A 104 -5.58 -1.38 -9.49
N GLU A 105 -5.13 -1.53 -10.74
CA GLU A 105 -5.32 -0.54 -11.80
C GLU A 105 -5.96 -1.14 -13.03
N GLY A 106 -6.70 -0.29 -13.77
CA GLY A 106 -7.38 -0.62 -15.01
C GLY A 106 -8.73 -1.28 -14.76
N GLN A 107 -9.12 -2.18 -15.67
CA GLN A 107 -10.44 -2.82 -15.68
C GLN A 107 -10.40 -4.17 -14.97
N PHE A 108 -11.28 -4.36 -13.98
CA PHE A 108 -11.32 -5.57 -13.16
C PHE A 108 -12.67 -5.78 -12.49
N TRP A 109 -12.82 -6.96 -11.90
CA TRP A 109 -13.95 -7.36 -11.07
C TRP A 109 -13.45 -7.81 -9.70
N VAL A 110 -14.23 -7.60 -8.66
CA VAL A 110 -13.90 -8.03 -7.30
C VAL A 110 -15.07 -8.69 -6.63
N ASN A 111 -14.82 -9.73 -5.84
CA ASN A 111 -15.83 -10.41 -5.03
C ASN A 111 -16.03 -9.71 -3.66
N ASN A 112 -16.78 -10.35 -2.77
CA ASN A 112 -17.12 -9.85 -1.44
C ASN A 112 -16.07 -10.22 -0.36
N HIS A 113 -14.93 -10.81 -0.71
CA HIS A 113 -13.86 -11.16 0.21
C HIS A 113 -12.76 -10.08 0.29
N ALA A 114 -12.91 -8.98 -0.43
CA ALA A 114 -12.04 -7.83 -0.35
C ALA A 114 -12.86 -6.55 -0.30
N HIS A 115 -12.51 -5.64 0.62
CA HIS A 115 -12.98 -4.26 0.59
C HIS A 115 -12.35 -3.54 -0.59
N ILE A 116 -13.10 -2.62 -1.20
CA ILE A 116 -12.61 -1.79 -2.29
C ILE A 116 -12.80 -0.31 -1.96
N VAL A 117 -11.69 0.43 -1.93
CA VAL A 117 -11.68 1.84 -1.56
C VAL A 117 -10.75 2.66 -2.46
N GLN A 118 -10.90 3.97 -2.38
CA GLN A 118 -9.92 4.96 -2.86
C GLN A 118 -9.63 5.93 -1.72
N GLY A 119 -8.42 6.47 -1.66
CA GLY A 119 -8.14 7.64 -0.84
C GLY A 119 -8.88 8.86 -1.41
N ASN A 120 -9.27 9.79 -0.52
CA ASN A 120 -9.83 11.07 -0.91
C ASN A 120 -8.75 12.16 -1.00
N GLU A 121 -9.12 13.44 -0.91
CA GLU A 121 -8.19 14.57 -0.98
C GLU A 121 -7.16 14.62 0.17
N LEU A 122 -7.40 13.91 1.27
CA LEU A 122 -6.53 13.83 2.45
C LEU A 122 -5.54 12.66 2.40
N CYS A 123 -5.82 11.63 1.59
CA CYS A 123 -5.04 10.39 1.58
C CYS A 123 -4.79 9.86 0.16
N ASP A 124 -3.54 9.70 -0.21
CA ASP A 124 -3.16 9.04 -1.46
C ASP A 124 -3.44 7.53 -1.37
N THR A 125 -4.09 6.96 -2.38
CA THR A 125 -4.47 5.53 -2.42
C THR A 125 -3.28 4.57 -2.32
N ARG A 126 -2.14 4.91 -2.94
CA ARG A 126 -0.92 4.09 -2.88
C ARG A 126 -0.22 4.24 -1.54
N TYR A 127 -0.19 5.46 -0.98
CA TYR A 127 0.31 5.70 0.36
C TYR A 127 -0.46 4.88 1.39
N LEU A 128 -1.79 4.87 1.30
CA LEU A 128 -2.66 4.08 2.17
C LEU A 128 -2.36 2.59 2.09
N CYS A 129 -2.05 2.07 0.89
CA CYS A 129 -1.63 0.68 0.70
C CYS A 129 -0.36 0.35 1.50
N TYR A 130 0.69 1.17 1.36
CA TYR A 130 1.94 0.97 2.11
C TYR A 130 1.72 1.08 3.62
N LEU A 131 0.94 2.08 4.04
CA LEU A 131 0.64 2.31 5.45
C LEU A 131 -0.07 1.10 6.07
N LEU A 132 -1.17 0.63 5.49
CA LEU A 132 -1.94 -0.51 6.00
C LEU A 132 -1.09 -1.79 6.08
N ASN A 133 -0.25 -2.04 5.07
CA ASN A 133 0.63 -3.20 5.07
C ASN A 133 1.74 -3.13 6.13
N SER A 134 2.10 -1.93 6.60
CA SER A 134 3.06 -1.71 7.68
C SER A 134 2.45 -1.73 9.08
N MET A 135 1.12 -1.54 9.21
CA MET A 135 0.42 -1.44 10.48
C MET A 135 0.11 -2.81 11.10
N ASP A 136 -0.08 -2.81 12.40
CA ASP A 136 -0.70 -3.92 13.11
C ASP A 136 -2.21 -3.68 13.24
N LEU A 137 -2.99 -4.42 12.45
CA LEU A 137 -4.44 -4.36 12.47
C LEU A 137 -5.09 -5.46 13.31
N SER A 138 -4.31 -6.25 14.08
CA SER A 138 -4.82 -7.38 14.87
C SER A 138 -5.93 -6.99 15.84
N GLY A 139 -5.87 -5.77 16.41
CA GLY A 139 -6.90 -5.21 17.29
C GLY A 139 -8.26 -4.94 16.62
N TYR A 140 -8.28 -4.87 15.29
CA TYR A 140 -9.50 -4.65 14.50
C TYR A 140 -10.02 -5.93 13.84
N VAL A 141 -9.27 -7.03 13.90
CA VAL A 141 -9.63 -8.32 13.32
C VAL A 141 -10.41 -9.14 14.35
N THR A 142 -11.58 -9.63 13.96
CA THR A 142 -12.43 -10.51 14.76
C THR A 142 -12.40 -11.95 14.23
N GLY A 143 -12.94 -12.90 14.99
CA GLY A 143 -13.01 -14.31 14.60
C GLY A 143 -11.72 -15.08 14.90
N SER A 144 -11.83 -16.13 15.76
CA SER A 144 -10.70 -16.98 16.15
C SER A 144 -10.36 -18.00 15.06
N ALA A 145 -11.38 -18.67 14.52
CA ALA A 145 -11.22 -19.72 13.50
C ALA A 145 -11.09 -19.14 12.09
N GLN A 146 -11.85 -18.09 11.78
CA GLN A 146 -11.78 -17.38 10.50
C GLN A 146 -11.60 -15.88 10.77
N PRO A 147 -10.37 -15.38 10.66
CA PRO A 147 -10.10 -13.96 10.85
C PRO A 147 -10.89 -13.10 9.87
N LYS A 148 -11.54 -12.05 10.38
CA LYS A 148 -12.34 -11.12 9.59
C LYS A 148 -12.10 -9.67 10.00
N LEU A 149 -11.83 -8.84 9.02
CA LEU A 149 -11.78 -7.38 9.13
C LEU A 149 -13.08 -6.82 8.51
N SER A 150 -14.10 -6.62 9.33
CA SER A 150 -15.38 -6.07 8.84
C SER A 150 -15.23 -4.62 8.40
N GLN A 151 -16.14 -4.14 7.54
CA GLN A 151 -16.19 -2.73 7.12
C GLN A 151 -16.27 -1.77 8.33
N ALA A 152 -17.03 -2.13 9.36
CA ALA A 152 -17.15 -1.31 10.58
C ALA A 152 -15.81 -1.22 11.32
N ASN A 153 -15.10 -2.33 11.45
CA ASN A 153 -13.79 -2.37 12.09
C ASN A 153 -12.73 -1.65 11.25
N LEU A 154 -12.73 -1.84 9.92
CA LEU A 154 -11.85 -1.13 9.02
C LEU A 154 -12.07 0.40 9.10
N ASN A 155 -13.32 0.84 9.12
CA ASN A 155 -13.67 2.26 9.25
C ASN A 155 -13.19 2.87 10.57
N ALA A 156 -13.07 2.08 11.62
CA ALA A 156 -12.61 2.52 12.94
C ALA A 156 -11.08 2.56 13.08
N VAL A 157 -10.33 2.09 12.08
CA VAL A 157 -8.86 2.14 12.11
C VAL A 157 -8.39 3.59 12.18
N THR A 158 -7.55 3.87 13.17
CA THR A 158 -6.92 5.18 13.34
C THR A 158 -5.62 5.25 12.54
N LEU A 159 -5.49 6.28 11.73
CA LEU A 159 -4.36 6.53 10.84
C LEU A 159 -3.67 7.84 11.23
N LEU A 160 -2.34 7.82 11.29
CA LEU A 160 -1.52 9.03 11.42
C LEU A 160 -0.97 9.40 10.04
N LEU A 161 -1.48 10.48 9.46
CA LEU A 161 -1.13 10.88 8.10
C LEU A 161 -0.32 12.17 8.07
N PRO A 162 0.79 12.20 7.33
CA PRO A 162 1.45 13.45 6.96
C PRO A 162 0.63 14.20 5.89
N PRO A 163 0.95 15.47 5.61
CA PRO A 163 0.34 16.22 4.50
C PRO A 163 0.41 15.43 3.18
N ILE A 164 -0.62 15.56 2.35
CA ILE A 164 -0.74 14.83 1.07
C ILE A 164 0.49 14.98 0.16
N SER A 165 1.15 16.15 0.19
CA SER A 165 2.37 16.40 -0.57
C SER A 165 3.55 15.52 -0.12
N ILE A 166 3.60 15.18 1.17
CA ILE A 166 4.61 14.29 1.74
C ILE A 166 4.25 12.84 1.42
N GLN A 167 2.96 12.45 1.53
CA GLN A 167 2.49 11.12 1.13
C GLN A 167 2.90 10.80 -0.31
N LYS A 168 2.65 11.72 -1.25
CA LYS A 168 3.03 11.55 -2.67
C LYS A 168 4.53 11.36 -2.87
N LYS A 169 5.38 12.11 -2.15
CA LYS A 169 6.83 11.91 -2.19
C LYS A 169 7.24 10.53 -1.68
N ILE A 170 6.65 10.08 -0.56
CA ILE A 170 6.91 8.74 -0.02
C ILE A 170 6.52 7.67 -1.04
N VAL A 171 5.33 7.79 -1.65
CA VAL A 171 4.86 6.88 -2.70
C VAL A 171 5.85 6.83 -3.87
N GLU A 172 6.33 7.97 -4.35
CA GLU A 172 7.29 8.05 -5.45
C GLU A 172 8.56 7.23 -5.17
N TYR A 173 9.12 7.36 -3.96
CA TYR A 173 10.29 6.57 -3.55
C TYR A 173 9.98 5.07 -3.43
N LEU A 174 8.91 4.70 -2.74
CA LEU A 174 8.57 3.29 -2.53
C LEU A 174 8.21 2.59 -3.84
N TYR A 175 7.48 3.26 -4.72
CA TYR A 175 7.11 2.73 -6.02
C TYR A 175 8.32 2.46 -6.94
N MET A 176 9.40 3.24 -6.82
CA MET A 176 10.65 2.93 -7.52
C MET A 176 11.26 1.60 -7.05
N PHE A 177 11.20 1.31 -5.76
CA PHE A 177 11.66 0.01 -5.22
C PHE A 177 10.78 -1.14 -5.70
N ASP A 178 9.46 -0.99 -5.67
CA ASP A 178 8.53 -2.02 -6.17
C ASP A 178 8.79 -2.36 -7.64
N LYS A 179 8.98 -1.34 -8.49
CA LYS A 179 9.36 -1.53 -9.89
C LYS A 179 10.67 -2.31 -10.04
N LYS A 180 11.67 -1.96 -9.23
CA LYS A 180 12.97 -2.64 -9.27
C LYS A 180 12.88 -4.10 -8.82
N ILE A 181 12.08 -4.38 -7.80
CA ILE A 181 11.79 -5.74 -7.33
C ILE A 181 11.10 -6.53 -8.44
N ALA A 182 10.06 -5.98 -9.07
CA ALA A 182 9.33 -6.64 -10.15
C ALA A 182 10.23 -6.97 -11.35
N VAL A 183 11.08 -6.03 -11.76
CA VAL A 183 12.06 -6.26 -12.85
C VAL A 183 13.07 -7.36 -12.48
N ASN A 184 13.59 -7.36 -11.25
CA ASN A 184 14.52 -8.39 -10.81
C ASN A 184 13.86 -9.78 -10.77
N GLN A 185 12.60 -9.87 -10.37
CA GLN A 185 11.83 -11.13 -10.41
C GLN A 185 11.68 -11.63 -11.84
N GLN A 186 11.30 -10.76 -12.79
CA GLN A 186 11.24 -11.14 -14.22
C GLN A 186 12.57 -11.62 -14.78
N ILE A 187 13.69 -10.99 -14.40
CA ILE A 187 15.03 -11.41 -14.81
C ILE A 187 15.32 -12.80 -14.24
N ASN A 188 15.03 -13.04 -12.96
CA ASN A 188 15.28 -14.34 -12.34
C ASN A 188 14.43 -15.45 -12.97
N ASP A 189 13.15 -15.18 -13.25
CA ASP A 189 12.26 -16.14 -13.92
C ASP A 189 12.78 -16.50 -15.32
N ASN A 190 13.26 -15.51 -16.08
CA ASN A 190 13.84 -15.73 -17.41
C ASN A 190 15.19 -16.48 -17.38
N LEU A 191 15.95 -16.36 -16.28
CA LEU A 191 17.23 -17.08 -16.12
C LEU A 191 17.03 -18.53 -15.66
N ALA A 192 15.87 -18.84 -15.06
CA ALA A 192 15.52 -20.17 -14.58
C ALA A 192 14.79 -21.04 -15.65
N ALA A 193 14.37 -20.44 -16.77
CA ALA A 193 13.66 -21.11 -17.88
C ALA A 193 14.64 -21.60 -18.95
#